data_7939f49d94b9aa99122977ed9315f227
#
_entry.id   7939f49d94b9aa99122977ed9315f227
#
_cell.length_a   1.000
_cell.length_b   1.000
_cell.length_c   1.000
_cell.angle_alpha   90.00
_cell.angle_beta   90.00
_cell.angle_gamma   90.00
#
_symmetry.space_group_name_H-M   'P 1'
#
loop_
_entity.id
_entity.type
_entity.pdbx_description
1 polymer ?
#
loop_
_entity_poly.entity_id
_entity_poly.type
_entity_poly.pdbx_seq_one_letter_code
_entity_poly.pdbx_strand_id
1 'polypeptide(L)'
;MKYYETSFEEYLQSKNSFDIHPEIKIQTNKLPENINQLNNLIVYGPSGSGKYSVALDIINKYSHNELKYDKHTTVYTDKGNFNLKISDIHYEVDISLLGCNSKQLWHEIFFKIVDIISIQKDKEGIILCKNFQNIHSELLDIFYSYIQQYNHSQANIKIVFIIITEQISFIPFQIIQTSQVINIKKPSQKICNTYLEISNNSSNTKKTQEDFSKYI
;
A
#
# COMPACT_ATOMS: atom_id res chain seq x y z
N MET A 1 10.09 15.27 19.35
CA MET A 1 8.67 15.00 19.08
C MET A 1 8.60 13.62 18.45
N LYS A 2 8.02 12.61 19.10
CA LYS A 2 7.77 11.31 18.43
C LYS A 2 6.62 11.54 17.47
N TYR A 3 6.87 11.44 16.16
CA TYR A 3 5.80 11.37 15.20
C TYR A 3 5.05 10.06 15.43
N TYR A 4 3.77 10.16 15.75
CA TYR A 4 2.90 8.99 15.80
C TYR A 4 2.59 8.59 14.36
N GLU A 5 3.03 7.40 13.97
CA GLU A 5 2.72 6.84 12.67
C GLU A 5 1.65 5.76 12.85
N THR A 6 0.55 5.89 12.10
CA THR A 6 -0.57 4.95 12.16
C THR A 6 -0.10 3.56 11.73
N SER A 7 -0.38 2.54 12.55
CA SER A 7 -0.06 1.15 12.23
C SER A 7 -0.96 0.58 11.13
N PHE A 8 -0.56 -0.52 10.50
CA PHE A 8 -1.41 -1.21 9.52
C PHE A 8 -2.73 -1.67 10.14
N GLU A 9 -2.66 -2.18 11.36
CA GLU A 9 -3.82 -2.64 12.11
C GLU A 9 -4.84 -1.53 12.33
N GLU A 10 -4.40 -0.33 12.71
CA GLU A 10 -5.30 0.82 12.89
C GLU A 10 -6.01 1.23 11.61
N TYR A 11 -5.32 1.18 10.44
CA TYR A 11 -5.95 1.41 9.14
C TYR A 11 -7.03 0.37 8.83
N LEU A 12 -6.76 -0.91 9.09
CA LEU A 12 -7.71 -2.00 8.87
C LEU A 12 -8.90 -1.91 9.83
N GLN A 13 -8.67 -1.62 11.11
CA GLN A 13 -9.72 -1.42 12.10
C GLN A 13 -10.62 -0.24 11.73
N SER A 14 -10.05 0.87 11.30
CA SER A 14 -10.81 2.04 10.83
C SER A 14 -11.68 1.68 9.62
N LYS A 15 -11.15 0.94 8.65
CA LYS A 15 -11.91 0.48 7.48
C LYS A 15 -13.02 -0.51 7.87
N ASN A 16 -12.75 -1.43 8.79
CA ASN A 16 -13.73 -2.40 9.26
C ASN A 16 -14.87 -1.74 10.06
N SER A 17 -14.57 -0.66 10.78
CA SER A 17 -15.59 0.10 11.51
C SER A 17 -16.53 0.87 10.58
N PHE A 18 -16.03 1.37 9.46
CA PHE A 18 -16.81 2.07 8.44
C PHE A 18 -16.16 1.93 7.06
N ASP A 19 -16.78 1.14 6.19
CA ASP A 19 -16.31 0.97 4.83
C ASP A 19 -16.83 2.08 3.91
N ILE A 20 -15.91 2.94 3.48
CA ILE A 20 -16.20 4.06 2.59
C ILE A 20 -16.46 3.59 1.14
N HIS A 21 -15.98 2.39 0.79
CA HIS A 21 -16.01 1.85 -0.58
C HIS A 21 -16.56 0.42 -0.65
N PRO A 22 -17.81 0.18 -0.24
CA PRO A 22 -18.38 -1.17 -0.26
C PRO A 22 -18.41 -1.80 -1.66
N GLU A 23 -18.48 -0.99 -2.71
CA GLU A 23 -18.45 -1.44 -4.11
C GLU A 23 -17.11 -2.08 -4.51
N ILE A 24 -16.01 -1.70 -3.85
CA ILE A 24 -14.69 -2.26 -4.13
C ILE A 24 -14.57 -3.71 -3.65
N LYS A 25 -15.31 -4.11 -2.61
CA LYS A 25 -15.33 -5.49 -2.12
C LYS A 25 -15.67 -6.51 -3.21
N ILE A 26 -16.54 -6.13 -4.15
CA ILE A 26 -16.90 -7.01 -5.27
C ILE A 26 -15.68 -7.27 -6.18
N GLN A 27 -14.83 -6.26 -6.35
CA GLN A 27 -13.62 -6.38 -7.18
C GLN A 27 -12.51 -7.12 -6.43
N THR A 28 -12.29 -6.80 -5.14
CA THR A 28 -11.27 -7.44 -4.31
C THR A 28 -11.59 -8.91 -4.02
N ASN A 29 -12.86 -9.28 -3.92
CA ASN A 29 -13.27 -10.68 -3.75
C ASN A 29 -13.00 -11.56 -4.99
N LYS A 30 -12.88 -10.94 -6.18
CA LYS A 30 -12.52 -11.65 -7.41
C LYS A 30 -11.01 -11.89 -7.57
N LEU A 31 -10.20 -11.28 -6.71
CA LEU A 31 -8.77 -11.53 -6.71
C LEU A 31 -8.47 -12.98 -6.29
N PRO A 32 -7.47 -13.62 -6.89
CA PRO A 32 -7.11 -15.00 -6.56
C PRO A 32 -6.76 -15.14 -5.07
N GLU A 33 -6.96 -16.34 -4.53
CA GLU A 33 -6.58 -16.64 -3.15
C GLU A 33 -5.08 -16.79 -2.98
N ASN A 34 -4.40 -17.27 -4.03
CA ASN A 34 -2.96 -17.48 -4.00
C ASN A 34 -2.23 -16.30 -4.65
N ILE A 35 -1.21 -15.77 -3.97
CA ILE A 35 -0.38 -14.66 -4.45
C ILE A 35 0.36 -14.99 -5.75
N ASN A 36 0.65 -16.27 -6.02
CA ASN A 36 1.30 -16.70 -7.26
C ASN A 36 0.45 -16.44 -8.51
N GLN A 37 -0.86 -16.42 -8.36
CA GLN A 37 -1.81 -16.12 -9.42
C GLN A 37 -2.20 -14.64 -9.47
N LEU A 38 -1.75 -13.85 -8.48
CA LEU A 38 -2.07 -12.44 -8.41
C LEU A 38 -1.24 -11.68 -9.45
N ASN A 39 -1.95 -10.91 -10.29
CA ASN A 39 -1.33 -9.94 -11.18
C ASN A 39 -0.94 -8.67 -10.41
N ASN A 40 -0.07 -7.86 -11.01
CA ASN A 40 0.18 -6.53 -10.47
C ASN A 40 -1.11 -5.71 -10.42
N LEU A 41 -1.21 -4.81 -9.47
CA LEU A 41 -2.40 -3.99 -9.26
C LEU A 41 -2.04 -2.51 -9.38
N ILE A 42 -2.95 -1.74 -9.99
CA ILE A 42 -2.90 -0.28 -9.98
C ILE A 42 -4.16 0.22 -9.29
N VAL A 43 -3.99 0.80 -8.11
CA VAL A 43 -5.07 1.43 -7.35
C VAL A 43 -5.01 2.92 -7.58
N TYR A 44 -5.97 3.47 -8.34
CA TYR A 44 -5.96 4.89 -8.69
C TYR A 44 -7.25 5.60 -8.28
N GLY A 45 -7.14 6.89 -8.05
CA GLY A 45 -8.26 7.75 -7.68
C GLY A 45 -7.80 9.08 -7.09
N PRO A 46 -8.68 10.02 -6.83
CA PRO A 46 -8.33 11.34 -6.32
C PRO A 46 -7.64 11.27 -4.96
N SER A 47 -6.93 12.34 -4.61
CA SER A 47 -6.29 12.46 -3.28
C SER A 47 -7.34 12.32 -2.17
N GLY A 48 -6.95 11.69 -1.05
CA GLY A 48 -7.84 11.49 0.10
C GLY A 48 -8.98 10.48 -0.11
N SER A 49 -9.02 9.73 -1.22
CA SER A 49 -10.10 8.77 -1.50
C SER A 49 -9.97 7.41 -0.79
N GLY A 50 -8.98 7.21 0.09
CA GLY A 50 -8.83 5.94 0.81
C GLY A 50 -8.07 4.84 0.04
N LYS A 51 -7.34 5.19 -1.04
CA LYS A 51 -6.56 4.25 -1.86
C LYS A 51 -5.63 3.35 -1.03
N TYR A 52 -4.96 3.94 -0.05
CA TYR A 52 -4.03 3.22 0.82
C TYR A 52 -4.75 2.17 1.69
N SER A 53 -5.88 2.53 2.30
CA SER A 53 -6.68 1.59 3.10
C SER A 53 -7.22 0.42 2.26
N VAL A 54 -7.60 0.70 1.00
CA VAL A 54 -8.01 -0.36 0.06
C VAL A 54 -6.84 -1.26 -0.30
N ALA A 55 -5.65 -0.69 -0.55
CA ALA A 55 -4.45 -1.48 -0.84
C ALA A 55 -4.05 -2.37 0.35
N LEU A 56 -4.10 -1.84 1.58
CA LEU A 56 -3.84 -2.64 2.79
C LEU A 56 -4.87 -3.77 2.98
N ASP A 57 -6.13 -3.53 2.68
CA ASP A 57 -7.17 -4.57 2.73
C ASP A 57 -6.92 -5.71 1.72
N ILE A 58 -6.45 -5.36 0.53
CA ILE A 58 -6.03 -6.35 -0.46
C ILE A 58 -4.81 -7.14 0.04
N ILE A 59 -3.79 -6.46 0.57
CA ILE A 59 -2.57 -7.09 1.09
C ILE A 59 -2.90 -8.00 2.28
N ASN A 60 -3.80 -7.56 3.16
CA ASN A 60 -4.25 -8.32 4.32
C ASN A 60 -4.78 -9.72 3.97
N LYS A 61 -5.39 -9.87 2.80
CA LYS A 61 -5.89 -11.16 2.30
C LYS A 61 -4.76 -12.19 2.12
N TYR A 62 -3.53 -11.73 1.86
CA TYR A 62 -2.35 -12.58 1.63
C TYR A 62 -1.40 -12.64 2.83
N SER A 63 -1.64 -11.83 3.87
CA SER A 63 -0.83 -11.81 5.09
C SER A 63 -1.20 -12.97 6.01
N HIS A 64 -0.21 -13.73 6.47
CA HIS A 64 -0.43 -14.80 7.45
C HIS A 64 -0.75 -14.26 8.85
N ASN A 65 -0.32 -13.03 9.15
CA ASN A 65 -0.49 -12.39 10.45
C ASN A 65 -1.54 -11.28 10.45
N GLU A 66 -2.38 -11.19 9.41
CA GLU A 66 -3.43 -10.16 9.29
C GLU A 66 -2.89 -8.73 9.46
N LEU A 67 -1.67 -8.47 9.01
CA LEU A 67 -0.96 -7.18 9.12
C LEU A 67 -0.88 -6.60 10.55
N LYS A 68 -0.94 -7.46 11.60
CA LYS A 68 -0.86 -7.03 13.00
C LYS A 68 0.48 -6.42 13.38
N TYR A 69 1.54 -6.78 12.64
CA TYR A 69 2.90 -6.34 12.94
C TYR A 69 3.47 -5.52 11.79
N ASP A 70 3.94 -4.34 12.11
CA ASP A 70 4.73 -3.52 11.23
C ASP A 70 6.16 -3.36 11.77
N LYS A 71 7.12 -3.32 10.88
CA LYS A 71 8.52 -3.09 11.19
C LYS A 71 9.05 -1.99 10.28
N HIS A 72 9.99 -1.22 10.82
CA HIS A 72 10.77 -0.27 10.03
C HIS A 72 12.16 -0.85 9.78
N THR A 73 12.55 -0.89 8.53
CA THR A 73 13.88 -1.31 8.11
C THR A 73 14.55 -0.18 7.36
N THR A 74 15.77 0.14 7.75
CA THR A 74 16.56 1.17 7.06
C THR A 74 17.45 0.50 6.01
N VAL A 75 17.30 0.92 4.76
CA VAL A 75 18.23 0.59 3.69
C VAL A 75 19.29 1.67 3.65
N TYR A 76 20.53 1.28 3.90
CA TYR A 76 21.68 2.16 3.83
C TYR A 76 22.18 2.17 2.39
N THR A 77 22.25 3.34 1.79
CA THR A 77 22.77 3.55 0.44
C THR A 77 23.88 4.58 0.46
N ASP A 78 24.69 4.63 -0.57
CA ASP A 78 25.78 5.62 -0.69
C ASP A 78 25.29 7.06 -0.67
N LYS A 79 24.00 7.29 -0.94
CA LYS A 79 23.36 8.62 -1.03
C LYS A 79 22.43 8.95 0.13
N GLY A 80 22.37 8.09 1.16
CA GLY A 80 21.54 8.31 2.33
C GLY A 80 20.79 7.09 2.81
N ASN A 81 20.02 7.27 3.86
CA ASN A 81 19.27 6.20 4.46
C ASN A 81 17.80 6.27 4.00
N PHE A 82 17.25 5.16 3.57
CA PHE A 82 15.85 5.06 3.18
C PHE A 82 15.11 4.13 4.14
N ASN A 83 14.06 4.62 4.78
CA ASN A 83 13.26 3.83 5.70
C ASN A 83 12.11 3.15 4.96
N LEU A 84 12.06 1.83 5.07
CA LEU A 84 10.98 1.02 4.56
C LEU A 84 10.07 0.60 5.71
N LYS A 85 8.77 0.73 5.54
CA LYS A 85 7.77 0.10 6.38
C LYS A 85 7.43 -1.26 5.80
N ILE A 86 7.55 -2.32 6.58
CA ILE A 86 7.41 -3.69 6.11
C ILE A 86 6.45 -4.49 7.00
N SER A 87 5.76 -5.45 6.39
CA SER A 87 5.02 -6.51 7.10
C SER A 87 5.64 -7.88 6.83
N ASP A 88 4.90 -8.92 7.19
CA ASP A 88 5.26 -10.31 6.88
C ASP A 88 5.32 -10.60 5.38
N ILE A 89 4.53 -9.92 4.56
CA ILE A 89 4.40 -10.18 3.10
C ILE A 89 4.67 -8.97 2.22
N HIS A 90 4.63 -7.73 2.75
CA HIS A 90 4.78 -6.55 1.90
C HIS A 90 5.81 -5.54 2.38
N TYR A 91 6.29 -4.75 1.42
CA TYR A 91 7.32 -3.73 1.55
C TYR A 91 6.79 -2.43 0.96
N GLU A 92 6.72 -1.36 1.78
CA GLU A 92 6.25 -0.06 1.30
C GLU A 92 7.40 0.82 0.83
N VAL A 93 7.28 1.32 -0.38
CA VAL A 93 8.20 2.30 -0.95
C VAL A 93 7.41 3.55 -1.33
N ASP A 94 7.73 4.67 -0.70
CA ASP A 94 7.20 5.96 -1.11
C ASP A 94 8.06 6.55 -2.22
N ILE A 95 7.51 6.54 -3.43
CA ILE A 95 8.20 6.99 -4.64
C ILE A 95 8.55 8.49 -4.57
N SER A 96 7.75 9.28 -3.86
CA SER A 96 8.01 10.72 -3.70
C SER A 96 9.28 11.03 -2.91
N LEU A 97 9.76 10.09 -2.09
CA LEU A 97 10.95 10.26 -1.27
C LEU A 97 12.26 9.86 -1.99
N LEU A 98 12.19 9.29 -3.20
CA LEU A 98 13.37 8.86 -3.95
C LEU A 98 14.18 10.02 -4.54
N GLY A 99 13.55 11.17 -4.76
CA GLY A 99 14.21 12.39 -5.25
C GLY A 99 14.87 12.27 -6.63
N CYS A 100 15.86 13.11 -6.90
CA CYS A 100 16.54 13.20 -8.20
C CYS A 100 17.38 11.95 -8.55
N ASN A 101 17.85 11.20 -7.55
CA ASN A 101 18.61 9.96 -7.75
C ASN A 101 17.71 8.71 -7.74
N SER A 102 16.44 8.88 -8.04
CA SER A 102 15.40 7.85 -7.91
C SER A 102 15.75 6.53 -8.61
N LYS A 103 16.37 6.57 -9.78
CA LYS A 103 16.78 5.38 -10.54
C LYS A 103 17.77 4.51 -9.77
N GLN A 104 18.84 5.12 -9.24
CA GLN A 104 19.88 4.37 -8.52
C GLN A 104 19.35 3.91 -7.15
N LEU A 105 18.68 4.80 -6.41
CA LEU A 105 18.13 4.49 -5.11
C LEU A 105 17.05 3.40 -5.18
N TRP A 106 16.19 3.45 -6.19
CA TRP A 106 15.22 2.38 -6.46
C TRP A 106 15.90 1.03 -6.71
N HIS A 107 16.96 1.03 -7.52
CA HIS A 107 17.72 -0.18 -7.82
C HIS A 107 18.24 -0.84 -6.52
N GLU A 108 18.89 -0.07 -5.65
CA GLU A 108 19.44 -0.57 -4.39
C GLU A 108 18.33 -1.07 -3.44
N ILE A 109 17.21 -0.31 -3.31
CA ILE A 109 16.06 -0.70 -2.49
C ILE A 109 15.42 -1.99 -3.04
N PHE A 110 15.19 -2.05 -4.35
CA PHE A 110 14.53 -3.18 -5.00
C PHE A 110 15.31 -4.48 -4.78
N PHE A 111 16.62 -4.49 -5.06
CA PHE A 111 17.43 -5.69 -4.85
C PHE A 111 17.55 -6.06 -3.37
N LYS A 112 17.57 -5.10 -2.48
CA LYS A 112 17.52 -5.39 -1.05
C LYS A 112 16.22 -6.09 -0.63
N ILE A 113 15.09 -5.65 -1.18
CA ILE A 113 13.79 -6.31 -0.98
C ILE A 113 13.83 -7.73 -1.56
N VAL A 114 14.36 -7.90 -2.78
CA VAL A 114 14.51 -9.21 -3.42
C VAL A 114 15.36 -10.16 -2.57
N ASP A 115 16.48 -9.69 -2.02
CA ASP A 115 17.32 -10.48 -1.14
C ASP A 115 16.55 -10.95 0.10
N ILE A 116 15.77 -10.06 0.72
CA ILE A 116 14.95 -10.42 1.88
C ILE A 116 13.91 -11.48 1.51
N ILE A 117 13.19 -11.30 0.39
CA ILE A 117 12.19 -12.26 -0.08
C ILE A 117 12.84 -13.61 -0.44
N SER A 118 14.03 -13.61 -1.02
CA SER A 118 14.73 -14.84 -1.43
C SER A 118 15.05 -15.77 -0.26
N ILE A 119 15.23 -15.22 0.93
CA ILE A 119 15.54 -15.96 2.16
C ILE A 119 14.25 -16.50 2.81
N GLN A 120 13.09 -15.89 2.51
CA GLN A 120 11.81 -16.36 3.03
C GLN A 120 11.44 -17.74 2.49
N LYS A 121 10.69 -18.51 3.28
CA LYS A 121 10.29 -19.87 2.93
C LYS A 121 9.46 -19.93 1.64
N ASP A 122 8.50 -19.02 1.53
CA ASP A 122 7.51 -19.03 0.44
C ASP A 122 8.02 -18.26 -0.79
N LYS A 123 9.10 -17.48 -0.64
CA LYS A 123 9.71 -16.67 -1.71
C LYS A 123 8.72 -15.78 -2.46
N GLU A 124 7.73 -15.27 -1.74
CA GLU A 124 6.67 -14.43 -2.25
C GLU A 124 6.68 -13.09 -1.53
N GLY A 125 6.38 -12.01 -2.25
CA GLY A 125 6.29 -10.69 -1.64
C GLY A 125 5.53 -9.68 -2.48
N ILE A 126 5.03 -8.65 -1.81
CA ILE A 126 4.31 -7.54 -2.42
C ILE A 126 5.11 -6.26 -2.22
N ILE A 127 5.37 -5.52 -3.29
CA ILE A 127 5.96 -4.19 -3.22
C ILE A 127 4.85 -3.16 -3.42
N LEU A 128 4.55 -2.40 -2.36
CA LEU A 128 3.56 -1.32 -2.38
C LEU A 128 4.24 0.00 -2.72
N CYS A 129 4.05 0.48 -3.94
CA CYS A 129 4.57 1.76 -4.43
C CYS A 129 3.56 2.88 -4.14
N LYS A 130 3.85 3.72 -3.13
CA LYS A 130 3.01 4.87 -2.76
C LYS A 130 3.40 6.11 -3.57
N ASN A 131 2.43 7.01 -3.78
CA ASN A 131 2.63 8.30 -4.45
C ASN A 131 3.30 8.18 -5.83
N PHE A 132 2.89 7.17 -6.60
CA PHE A 132 3.53 6.84 -7.87
C PHE A 132 3.43 7.97 -8.90
N GLN A 133 2.46 8.87 -8.79
CA GLN A 133 2.37 10.07 -9.63
C GLN A 133 3.59 10.99 -9.52
N ASN A 134 4.40 10.84 -8.46
CA ASN A 134 5.63 11.62 -8.24
C ASN A 134 6.89 10.91 -8.75
N ILE A 135 6.74 9.84 -9.53
CA ILE A 135 7.88 9.11 -10.09
C ILE A 135 8.66 9.99 -11.07
N HIS A 136 9.98 9.95 -10.97
CA HIS A 136 10.85 10.64 -11.92
C HIS A 136 10.86 9.92 -13.27
N SER A 137 10.90 10.66 -14.39
CA SER A 137 10.83 10.10 -15.75
C SER A 137 11.87 9.01 -16.00
N GLU A 138 13.13 9.23 -15.58
CA GLU A 138 14.21 8.24 -15.75
C GLU A 138 13.94 6.90 -15.04
N LEU A 139 13.25 6.93 -13.89
CA LEU A 139 12.85 5.72 -13.21
C LEU A 139 11.63 5.09 -13.90
N LEU A 140 10.67 5.90 -14.34
CA LEU A 140 9.47 5.42 -15.02
C LEU A 140 9.82 4.64 -16.30
N ASP A 141 10.79 5.13 -17.08
CA ASP A 141 11.23 4.51 -18.32
C ASP A 141 11.77 3.08 -18.12
N ILE A 142 12.39 2.83 -16.98
CA ILE A 142 12.97 1.51 -16.67
C ILE A 142 12.11 0.67 -15.73
N PHE A 143 11.03 1.26 -15.13
CA PHE A 143 10.25 0.59 -14.10
C PHE A 143 9.61 -0.71 -14.60
N TYR A 144 9.21 -0.74 -15.86
CA TYR A 144 8.65 -1.95 -16.47
C TYR A 144 9.64 -3.13 -16.48
N SER A 145 10.94 -2.88 -16.61
CA SER A 145 11.95 -3.95 -16.58
C SER A 145 12.00 -4.66 -15.22
N TYR A 146 11.80 -3.94 -14.12
CA TYR A 146 11.71 -4.54 -12.79
C TYR A 146 10.45 -5.39 -12.62
N ILE A 147 9.33 -4.93 -13.18
CA ILE A 147 8.08 -5.71 -13.20
C ILE A 147 8.28 -7.01 -13.98
N GLN A 148 8.93 -6.97 -15.15
CA GLN A 148 9.15 -8.14 -15.98
C GLN A 148 10.12 -9.15 -15.34
N GLN A 149 11.13 -8.69 -14.63
CA GLN A 149 12.22 -9.53 -14.12
C GLN A 149 11.73 -10.70 -13.25
N TYR A 150 10.62 -10.52 -12.51
CA TYR A 150 10.08 -11.53 -11.59
C TYR A 150 8.65 -11.99 -11.95
N ASN A 151 8.16 -11.62 -13.13
CA ASN A 151 6.79 -11.92 -13.54
C ASN A 151 6.68 -13.14 -14.48
N HIS A 152 7.79 -13.85 -14.74
CA HIS A 152 7.75 -15.01 -15.59
C HIS A 152 7.64 -16.31 -14.77
N SER A 153 6.98 -17.30 -15.36
CA SER A 153 6.65 -18.59 -14.77
C SER A 153 7.84 -19.44 -14.27
N GLN A 154 9.06 -19.07 -14.63
CA GLN A 154 10.29 -19.77 -14.21
C GLN A 154 11.05 -19.02 -13.08
N ALA A 155 10.53 -17.90 -12.59
CA ALA A 155 11.16 -17.18 -11.50
C ALA A 155 10.98 -17.97 -10.18
N ASN A 156 12.10 -18.20 -9.49
CA ASN A 156 12.09 -18.84 -8.16
C ASN A 156 11.48 -17.95 -7.07
N ILE A 157 11.18 -16.70 -7.39
CA ILE A 157 10.66 -15.67 -6.49
C ILE A 157 9.47 -15.01 -7.18
N LYS A 158 8.36 -14.86 -6.47
CA LYS A 158 7.19 -14.11 -6.95
C LYS A 158 7.13 -12.75 -6.29
N ILE A 159 7.12 -11.70 -7.10
CA ILE A 159 6.95 -10.32 -6.64
C ILE A 159 5.73 -9.72 -7.34
N VAL A 160 4.80 -9.21 -6.54
CA VAL A 160 3.63 -8.49 -7.04
C VAL A 160 3.79 -7.01 -6.71
N PHE A 161 3.59 -6.16 -7.69
CA PHE A 161 3.57 -4.71 -7.49
C PHE A 161 2.14 -4.22 -7.28
N ILE A 162 1.93 -3.45 -6.22
CA ILE A 162 0.71 -2.67 -6.01
C ILE A 162 1.09 -1.20 -6.11
N ILE A 163 0.58 -0.54 -7.14
CA ILE A 163 0.89 0.86 -7.45
C ILE A 163 -0.28 1.73 -6.99
N ILE A 164 -0.01 2.67 -6.07
CA ILE A 164 -0.99 3.68 -5.65
C ILE A 164 -0.68 5.00 -6.35
N THR A 165 -1.64 5.51 -7.11
CA THR A 165 -1.50 6.75 -7.87
C THR A 165 -2.77 7.58 -7.88
N GLU A 166 -2.64 8.88 -8.15
CA GLU A 166 -3.79 9.77 -8.35
C GLU A 166 -4.25 9.81 -9.81
N GLN A 167 -3.33 9.55 -10.74
CA GLN A 167 -3.55 9.60 -12.18
C GLN A 167 -3.01 8.34 -12.84
N ILE A 168 -3.63 7.91 -13.92
CA ILE A 168 -3.21 6.74 -14.70
C ILE A 168 -2.63 7.12 -16.06
N SER A 169 -2.92 8.31 -16.55
CA SER A 169 -2.62 8.74 -17.92
C SER A 169 -1.12 8.82 -18.24
N PHE A 170 -0.25 9.00 -17.24
CA PHE A 170 1.20 9.07 -17.43
C PHE A 170 1.87 7.70 -17.37
N ILE A 171 1.17 6.66 -16.89
CA ILE A 171 1.74 5.32 -16.74
C ILE A 171 1.87 4.67 -18.13
N PRO A 172 3.06 4.14 -18.48
CA PRO A 172 3.27 3.43 -19.73
C PRO A 172 2.27 2.30 -19.95
N PHE A 173 1.81 2.16 -21.18
CA PHE A 173 0.80 1.18 -21.56
C PHE A 173 1.19 -0.27 -21.20
N GLN A 174 2.49 -0.60 -21.29
CA GLN A 174 3.03 -1.90 -20.94
C GLN A 174 2.79 -2.24 -19.46
N ILE A 175 2.90 -1.26 -18.55
CA ILE A 175 2.63 -1.45 -17.13
C ILE A 175 1.13 -1.65 -16.90
N ILE A 176 0.29 -0.87 -17.59
CA ILE A 176 -1.17 -0.99 -17.48
C ILE A 176 -1.65 -2.35 -17.96
N GLN A 177 -1.14 -2.84 -19.09
CA GLN A 177 -1.52 -4.14 -19.65
C GLN A 177 -1.16 -5.34 -18.74
N THR A 178 -0.08 -5.24 -17.99
CA THR A 178 0.38 -6.30 -17.08
C THR A 178 -0.22 -6.19 -15.68
N SER A 179 -1.14 -5.25 -15.48
CA SER A 179 -1.71 -4.93 -14.18
C SER A 179 -3.24 -4.94 -14.23
N GLN A 180 -3.87 -5.35 -13.14
CA GLN A 180 -5.30 -5.15 -12.95
C GLN A 180 -5.53 -3.77 -12.34
N VAL A 181 -6.42 -2.99 -12.95
CA VAL A 181 -6.69 -1.61 -12.55
C VAL A 181 -7.93 -1.55 -11.65
N ILE A 182 -7.79 -0.94 -10.48
CA ILE A 182 -8.86 -0.70 -9.50
C ILE A 182 -9.06 0.81 -9.36
N ASN A 183 -10.23 1.28 -9.74
CA ASN A 183 -10.59 2.71 -9.64
C ASN A 183 -11.31 2.99 -8.32
N ILE A 184 -10.72 3.86 -7.50
CA ILE A 184 -11.32 4.36 -6.27
C ILE A 184 -11.97 5.71 -6.54
N LYS A 185 -13.30 5.74 -6.56
CA LYS A 185 -14.07 6.97 -6.76
C LYS A 185 -14.08 7.81 -5.48
N LYS A 186 -14.31 9.10 -5.63
CA LYS A 186 -14.57 9.96 -4.48
C LYS A 186 -15.84 9.49 -3.77
N PRO A 187 -15.84 9.35 -2.42
CA PRO A 187 -17.03 8.95 -1.68
C PRO A 187 -18.21 9.92 -1.93
N SER A 188 -19.42 9.40 -1.94
CA SER A 188 -20.60 10.24 -2.08
C SER A 188 -20.78 11.13 -0.84
N GLN A 189 -21.41 12.29 -1.00
CA GLN A 189 -21.66 13.21 0.09
C GLN A 189 -22.48 12.56 1.23
N LYS A 190 -23.38 11.63 0.90
CA LYS A 190 -24.14 10.85 1.88
C LYS A 190 -23.23 10.02 2.77
N ILE A 191 -22.28 9.28 2.17
CA ILE A 191 -21.32 8.45 2.90
C ILE A 191 -20.42 9.31 3.78
N CYS A 192 -19.96 10.47 3.29
CA CYS A 192 -19.15 11.40 4.07
C CYS A 192 -19.93 11.94 5.30
N ASN A 193 -21.19 12.32 5.12
CA ASN A 193 -22.03 12.82 6.23
C ASN A 193 -22.26 11.75 7.30
N THR A 194 -22.58 10.52 6.89
CA THR A 194 -22.74 9.38 7.83
C THR A 194 -21.45 9.12 8.61
N TYR A 195 -20.28 9.18 7.95
CA TYR A 195 -18.98 9.01 8.62
C TYR A 195 -18.75 10.11 9.67
N LEU A 196 -19.06 11.37 9.36
CA LEU A 196 -18.91 12.49 10.29
C LEU A 196 -19.86 12.37 11.50
N GLU A 197 -21.07 11.89 11.30
CA GLU A 197 -22.02 11.63 12.39
C GLU A 197 -21.53 10.54 13.34
N ILE A 198 -21.00 9.44 12.81
CA ILE A 198 -20.41 8.34 13.60
C ILE A 198 -19.18 8.83 14.36
N SER A 199 -18.29 9.58 13.73
CA SER A 199 -17.07 10.09 14.37
C SER A 199 -17.38 11.11 15.47
N ASN A 200 -18.39 11.96 15.31
CA ASN A 200 -18.82 12.91 16.32
C ASN A 200 -19.47 12.22 17.52
N ASN A 201 -20.25 11.18 17.31
CA ASN A 201 -20.86 10.40 18.38
C ASN A 201 -19.82 9.62 19.20
N SER A 202 -18.78 9.09 18.56
CA SER A 202 -17.67 8.39 19.24
C SER A 202 -16.76 9.34 20.02
N SER A 203 -16.58 10.59 19.58
CA SER A 203 -15.83 11.61 20.33
C SER A 203 -16.59 12.14 21.53
N ASN A 204 -17.91 12.22 21.48
CA ASN A 204 -18.74 12.63 22.62
C ASN A 204 -18.81 11.55 23.71
N THR A 205 -18.79 10.25 23.36
CA THR A 205 -18.71 9.15 24.34
C THR A 205 -17.37 9.10 25.05
N LYS A 206 -16.24 9.41 24.38
CA LYS A 206 -14.93 9.51 25.03
C LYS A 206 -14.84 10.72 25.99
N LYS A 207 -15.39 11.88 25.62
CA LYS A 207 -15.42 13.05 26.51
C LYS A 207 -16.28 12.82 27.76
N THR A 208 -17.41 12.15 27.65
CA THR A 208 -18.24 11.79 28.81
C THR A 208 -17.54 10.80 29.73
N GLN A 209 -16.76 9.87 29.25
CA GLN A 209 -15.99 8.95 30.12
C GLN A 209 -14.80 9.63 30.83
N GLU A 210 -14.14 10.59 30.18
CA GLU A 210 -13.05 11.37 30.85
C GLU A 210 -13.61 12.34 31.92
N ASP A 211 -14.79 12.90 31.73
CA ASP A 211 -15.43 13.76 32.72
C ASP A 211 -15.93 13.00 33.97
N PHE A 212 -16.35 11.74 33.82
CA PHE A 212 -16.74 10.91 34.97
C PHE A 212 -15.58 10.38 35.79
N SER A 213 -14.39 10.21 35.20
CA SER A 213 -13.20 9.77 35.93
C SER A 213 -12.54 10.85 36.79
N LYS A 214 -12.98 12.11 36.69
CA LYS A 214 -12.51 13.24 37.52
C LYS A 214 -13.32 13.46 38.80
N TYR A 215 -14.43 12.72 39.00
CA TYR A 215 -15.35 12.89 40.12
C TYR A 215 -15.52 11.65 40.98
N ILE A 216 -14.66 10.63 40.82
CA ILE A 216 -14.46 9.49 41.69
C ILE A 216 -13.00 9.49 42.20
#